data_7c9fc9bbe68f06a462f0cfcbf3ba42d8
#
_entry.id   7c9fc9bbe68f06a462f0cfcbf3ba42d8
#
_cell.length_a   1.000
_cell.length_b   1.000
_cell.length_c   1.000
_cell.angle_alpha   90.00
_cell.angle_beta   90.00
_cell.angle_gamma   90.00
#
_symmetry.space_group_name_H-M   'P 1'
#
loop_
_entity.id
_entity.type
_entity.pdbx_description
1 polymer ?
#
loop_
_entity_poly.entity_id
_entity_poly.type
_entity_poly.pdbx_seq_one_letter_code
_entity_poly.pdbx_strand_id
1 'polypeptide(L)'
;MAVGRRRDRHRIVADILNYATRGRKKTHIMYQAKLAYGQLSEYLPLLVEKGFLEGLNIKQGKHTTVIYKTTRKGIEFINRLESLNKLWDSREPAM
;
A
#
# COMPACT_ATOMS: atom_id res chain seq x y z
N MET A 1 -2.33 23.06 -12.83
CA MET A 1 -1.03 22.78 -12.30
C MET A 1 -0.83 21.30 -12.03
N ALA A 2 0.21 20.76 -12.56
CA ALA A 2 0.38 19.31 -12.49
C ALA A 2 1.09 18.83 -11.25
N VAL A 3 1.12 19.64 -10.24
CA VAL A 3 1.88 19.35 -9.02
C VAL A 3 1.44 18.05 -8.40
N GLY A 4 0.18 17.71 -8.49
CA GLY A 4 -0.35 16.54 -7.83
C GLY A 4 0.05 15.21 -8.42
N ARG A 5 0.86 15.22 -9.46
CA ARG A 5 1.25 13.99 -10.10
C ARG A 5 2.25 13.19 -9.29
N ARG A 6 3.03 13.86 -8.50
CA ARG A 6 3.99 13.16 -7.66
C ARG A 6 3.29 12.60 -6.46
N ARG A 7 3.40 11.29 -6.32
CA ARG A 7 2.87 10.65 -5.12
C ARG A 7 3.89 10.80 -4.02
N ASP A 8 3.45 11.22 -2.85
CA ASP A 8 4.33 11.23 -1.71
C ASP A 8 4.39 9.83 -1.12
N ARG A 9 5.23 9.68 -0.12
CA ARG A 9 5.49 8.41 0.52
C ARG A 9 4.22 7.76 1.06
N HIS A 10 3.40 8.55 1.72
CA HIS A 10 2.17 8.01 2.32
C HIS A 10 1.19 7.54 1.27
N ARG A 11 1.14 8.25 0.14
CA ARG A 11 0.27 7.84 -0.95
C ARG A 11 0.74 6.54 -1.56
N ILE A 12 2.04 6.39 -1.74
CA ILE A 12 2.60 5.15 -2.28
C ILE A 12 2.27 3.98 -1.34
N VAL A 13 2.47 4.19 -0.04
CA VAL A 13 2.16 3.15 0.95
C VAL A 13 0.69 2.78 0.89
N ALA A 14 -0.20 3.78 0.85
CA ALA A 14 -1.63 3.52 0.79
C ALA A 14 -2.00 2.74 -0.47
N ASP A 15 -1.39 3.09 -1.60
CA ASP A 15 -1.67 2.36 -2.85
C ASP A 15 -1.26 0.89 -2.73
N ILE A 16 -0.06 0.63 -2.20
CA ILE A 16 0.40 -0.74 -2.00
C ILE A 16 -0.58 -1.50 -1.10
N LEU A 17 -0.95 -0.90 0.02
CA LEU A 17 -1.82 -1.56 0.99
C LEU A 17 -3.21 -1.81 0.42
N ASN A 18 -3.71 -0.87 -0.38
CA ASN A 18 -5.02 -1.04 -1.00
C ASN A 18 -5.05 -2.23 -1.94
N TYR A 19 -4.00 -2.39 -2.73
CA TYR A 19 -3.96 -3.50 -3.69
C TYR A 19 -3.64 -4.83 -3.05
N ALA A 20 -3.15 -4.83 -1.83
CA ALA A 20 -2.78 -6.06 -1.13
C ALA A 20 -3.83 -6.53 -0.14
N THR A 21 -5.00 -5.89 -0.08
CA THR A 21 -5.99 -6.21 0.96
C THR A 21 -6.44 -7.66 0.91
N ARG A 22 -6.51 -8.24 -0.27
CA ARG A 22 -6.95 -9.63 -0.43
C ARG A 22 -5.79 -10.59 -0.64
N GLY A 23 -4.58 -10.11 -0.48
CA GLY A 23 -3.41 -10.93 -0.74
C GLY A 23 -3.05 -10.91 -2.22
N ARG A 24 -1.85 -10.45 -2.53
CA ARG A 24 -1.40 -10.35 -3.91
C ARG A 24 0.08 -10.65 -4.01
N LYS A 25 0.48 -11.18 -5.15
CA LYS A 25 1.88 -11.36 -5.46
C LYS A 25 2.55 -10.00 -5.66
N LYS A 26 3.85 -9.98 -5.43
CA LYS A 26 4.64 -8.77 -5.63
C LYS A 26 4.43 -8.14 -7.00
N THR A 27 4.42 -8.97 -8.04
CA THR A 27 4.27 -8.47 -9.41
C THR A 27 2.91 -7.81 -9.62
N HIS A 28 1.87 -8.37 -9.03
CA HIS A 28 0.54 -7.76 -9.13
C HIS A 28 0.51 -6.40 -8.47
N ILE A 29 1.10 -6.31 -7.27
CA ILE A 29 1.15 -5.04 -6.56
C ILE A 29 1.93 -4.02 -7.38
N MET A 30 3.04 -4.46 -7.97
CA MET A 30 3.87 -3.59 -8.78
C MET A 30 3.11 -2.97 -9.93
N TYR A 31 2.38 -3.79 -10.67
CA TYR A 31 1.60 -3.30 -11.81
C TYR A 31 0.45 -2.42 -11.38
N GLN A 32 -0.27 -2.83 -10.36
CA GLN A 32 -1.44 -2.08 -9.91
C GLN A 32 -1.05 -0.73 -9.33
N ALA A 33 0.00 -0.72 -8.54
CA ALA A 33 0.46 0.51 -7.89
C ALA A 33 1.35 1.35 -8.81
N LYS A 34 1.68 0.82 -9.99
CA LYS A 34 2.51 1.52 -10.97
C LYS A 34 3.85 1.93 -10.39
N LEU A 35 4.50 0.96 -9.77
CA LEU A 35 5.82 1.17 -9.17
C LEU A 35 6.87 0.40 -9.94
N ALA A 36 8.09 0.93 -9.94
CA ALA A 36 9.22 0.19 -10.45
C ALA A 36 9.56 -0.95 -9.50
N TYR A 37 10.16 -2.01 -10.02
CA TYR A 37 10.51 -3.17 -9.23
C TYR A 37 11.39 -2.80 -8.03
N GLY A 38 12.42 -1.99 -8.27
CA GLY A 38 13.32 -1.60 -7.19
C GLY A 38 12.62 -0.78 -6.12
N GLN A 39 11.70 0.07 -6.55
CA GLN A 39 10.94 0.90 -5.63
C GLN A 39 10.08 0.04 -4.71
N LEU A 40 9.34 -0.90 -5.29
CA LEU A 40 8.50 -1.79 -4.50
C LEU A 40 9.35 -2.68 -3.60
N SER A 41 10.52 -3.10 -4.08
CA SER A 41 11.41 -3.95 -3.29
C SER A 41 11.90 -3.28 -2.03
N GLU A 42 11.93 -1.95 -2.01
CA GLU A 42 12.29 -1.22 -0.80
C GLU A 42 11.11 -1.10 0.14
N TYR A 43 9.92 -0.92 -0.40
CA TYR A 43 8.74 -0.72 0.45
C TYR A 43 8.25 -2.00 1.12
N LEU A 44 8.33 -3.14 0.44
CA LEU A 44 7.75 -4.36 0.97
C LEU A 44 8.34 -4.79 2.32
N PRO A 45 9.67 -4.88 2.46
CA PRO A 45 10.21 -5.27 3.76
C PRO A 45 9.89 -4.26 4.85
N LEU A 46 9.89 -2.99 4.49
CA LEU A 46 9.59 -1.93 5.43
C LEU A 46 8.17 -2.06 5.96
N LEU A 47 7.22 -2.32 5.07
CA LEU A 47 5.83 -2.42 5.46
C LEU A 47 5.55 -3.67 6.28
N VAL A 48 6.27 -4.75 5.97
CA VAL A 48 6.17 -5.96 6.79
C VAL A 48 6.73 -5.69 8.19
N GLU A 49 7.86 -5.03 8.25
CA GLU A 49 8.49 -4.72 9.54
C GLU A 49 7.59 -3.85 10.38
N LYS A 50 6.92 -2.90 9.77
CA LYS A 50 6.01 -2.00 10.49
C LYS A 50 4.68 -2.64 10.84
N GLY A 51 4.43 -3.84 10.36
CA GLY A 51 3.19 -4.56 10.67
C GLY A 51 2.02 -4.17 9.79
N PHE A 52 2.25 -3.46 8.69
CA PHE A 52 1.17 -3.08 7.77
C PHE A 52 0.88 -4.17 6.75
N LEU A 53 1.86 -5.00 6.45
CA LEU A 53 1.73 -6.13 5.53
C LEU A 53 2.24 -7.38 6.23
N GLU A 54 1.70 -8.53 5.81
CA GLU A 54 2.32 -9.80 6.16
C GLU A 54 2.60 -10.59 4.90
N GLY A 55 3.73 -11.28 4.91
CA GLY A 55 4.10 -12.16 3.80
C GLY A 55 3.68 -13.57 4.13
N LEU A 56 2.97 -14.19 3.19
CA LEU A 56 2.47 -15.54 3.35
C LEU A 56 3.06 -16.41 2.27
N ASN A 57 3.60 -17.56 2.66
CA ASN A 57 4.13 -18.52 1.72
C ASN A 57 3.02 -19.45 1.28
N ILE A 58 2.68 -19.40 0.01
CA ILE A 58 1.64 -20.25 -0.56
C ILE A 58 2.31 -21.29 -1.41
N LYS A 59 2.04 -22.54 -1.09
CA LYS A 59 2.61 -23.63 -1.82
C LYS A 59 1.66 -24.07 -2.92
N GLN A 60 2.15 -24.11 -4.15
CA GLN A 60 1.37 -24.56 -5.29
C GLN A 60 2.19 -25.60 -6.02
N GLY A 61 1.87 -26.89 -5.78
CA GLY A 61 2.64 -27.97 -6.35
C GLY A 61 4.07 -27.92 -5.85
N LYS A 62 5.02 -27.79 -6.75
CA LYS A 62 6.44 -27.75 -6.41
C LYS A 62 6.93 -26.33 -6.19
N HIS A 63 6.08 -25.34 -6.40
CA HIS A 63 6.49 -23.96 -6.30
C HIS A 63 5.95 -23.32 -5.03
N THR A 64 6.73 -22.42 -4.46
CA THR A 64 6.31 -21.62 -3.35
C THR A 64 6.25 -20.16 -3.79
N THR A 65 5.12 -19.53 -3.57
CA THR A 65 4.91 -18.14 -3.95
C THR A 65 4.65 -17.35 -2.69
N VAL A 66 5.24 -16.16 -2.60
CA VAL A 66 4.96 -15.25 -1.49
C VAL A 66 3.82 -14.33 -1.89
N ILE A 67 2.83 -14.25 -1.03
CA ILE A 67 1.72 -13.33 -1.21
C ILE A 67 1.76 -12.34 -0.06
N TYR A 68 1.59 -11.08 -0.39
CA TYR A 68 1.56 -10.01 0.62
C TYR A 68 0.12 -9.61 0.87
N LYS A 69 -0.24 -9.58 2.13
CA LYS A 69 -1.60 -9.25 2.52
C LYS A 69 -1.58 -8.13 3.55
N THR A 70 -2.45 -7.16 3.35
CA THR A 70 -2.57 -6.03 4.26
C THR A 70 -3.17 -6.48 5.58
N THR A 71 -2.52 -6.11 6.67
CA THR A 71 -2.97 -6.44 8.01
C THR A 71 -4.05 -5.46 8.48
N ARG A 72 -4.62 -5.76 9.66
CA ARG A 72 -5.57 -4.83 10.27
C ARG A 72 -4.93 -3.47 10.49
N LYS A 73 -3.67 -3.45 10.92
CA LYS A 73 -2.95 -2.19 11.12
C LYS A 73 -2.78 -1.45 9.80
N GLY A 74 -2.54 -2.21 8.71
CA GLY A 74 -2.46 -1.60 7.39
C GLY A 74 -3.77 -0.99 6.93
N ILE A 75 -4.89 -1.66 7.22
CA ILE A 75 -6.20 -1.10 6.91
C ILE A 75 -6.43 0.18 7.70
N GLU A 76 -6.00 0.19 8.95
CA GLU A 76 -6.11 1.39 9.75
C GLU A 76 -5.32 2.55 9.16
N PHE A 77 -4.12 2.25 8.65
CA PHE A 77 -3.31 3.28 7.98
C PHE A 77 -4.07 3.89 6.81
N ILE A 78 -4.65 3.04 5.97
CA ILE A 78 -5.41 3.51 4.81
C ILE A 78 -6.55 4.41 5.26
N ASN A 79 -7.30 3.97 6.26
CA ASN A 79 -8.47 4.71 6.72
C ASN A 79 -8.08 6.05 7.32
N ARG A 80 -6.99 6.09 8.07
CA ARG A 80 -6.54 7.33 8.68
C ARG A 80 -6.03 8.32 7.65
N LEU A 81 -5.32 7.81 6.64
CA LEU A 81 -4.85 8.68 5.57
C LEU A 81 -6.02 9.24 4.79
N GLU A 82 -7.02 8.42 4.52
CA GLU A 82 -8.21 8.86 3.82
C GLU A 82 -8.93 9.95 4.61
N SER A 83 -9.05 9.75 5.91
CA SER A 83 -9.68 10.74 6.78
C SER A 83 -8.88 12.03 6.79
N LEU A 84 -7.57 11.94 6.84
CA LEU A 84 -6.72 13.13 6.80
C LEU A 84 -6.90 13.88 5.49
N ASN A 85 -6.93 13.16 4.38
CA ASN A 85 -7.10 13.78 3.07
C ASN A 85 -8.45 14.48 2.95
N LYS A 86 -9.49 13.84 3.47
CA LYS A 86 -10.82 14.47 3.47
C LYS A 86 -10.85 15.74 4.28
N LEU A 87 -10.19 15.71 5.42
CA LEU A 87 -10.12 16.91 6.27
C LEU A 87 -9.35 18.00 5.57
N TRP A 88 -8.23 17.66 4.94
CA TRP A 88 -7.41 18.63 4.23
C TRP A 88 -8.16 19.26 3.09
N ASP A 89 -8.94 18.45 2.36
CA ASP A 89 -9.67 18.92 1.18
C ASP A 89 -11.00 19.55 1.52
N SER A 90 -11.38 19.59 2.81
CA SER A 90 -12.65 20.13 3.23
C SER A 90 -12.72 21.61 2.94
N ARG A 91 -13.90 22.04 2.46
CA ARG A 91 -14.13 23.45 2.19
C ARG A 91 -15.00 24.10 3.23
N GLU A 92 -15.07 23.48 4.37
CA GLU A 92 -15.88 24.06 5.43
C GLU A 92 -15.33 25.39 5.85
N PRO A 93 -16.20 26.34 6.07
CA PRO A 93 -15.74 27.66 6.47
C PRO A 93 -15.07 27.61 7.83
N ALA A 94 -14.05 28.43 7.98
CA ALA A 94 -13.40 28.57 9.27
C ALA A 94 -14.36 29.19 10.25
N MET A 95 -14.30 28.73 11.46
CA MET A 95 -15.21 29.23 12.48
C MET A 95 -14.68 30.47 13.18
#